data_ec042bb7f5b84220d5a6ea15d4a939ab
#
_entry.id   ec042bb7f5b84220d5a6ea15d4a939ab
#
_cell.length_a   1.000
_cell.length_b   1.000
_cell.length_c   1.000
_cell.angle_alpha   90.00
_cell.angle_beta   90.00
_cell.angle_gamma   90.00
#
_symmetry.space_group_name_H-M   'P 1'
#
loop_
_entity.id
_entity.type
_entity.pdbx_description
1 polymer ?
#
loop_
_entity_poly.entity_id
_entity_poly.type
_entity_poly.pdbx_seq_one_letter_code
_entity_poly.pdbx_strand_id
1 'polypeptide(L)'
;MIELSTLDWIVLAGFFVLLLGVVVVSVMQKEEDTADYFLAGRNATWLVIGASIFASNIGSEHLVGLSGSGAESGMALAHWELQSWIILLLGWIFVPFYWSSKVYTMPEFLERRYNSASRTFLSVISLVSYVLTKVAVTVYAGGVAFKTILGIDSIWGIDFFWISALSLVIITGIYTVVGGMKAIMWTSVLQTPVLIIGSVVILVVGLDRVGGWAEVERINDANMHLMRSASDPNFPWPGIIFGSFIIGFWYWCTDQYIVQRVLSAKGIKEARRGTIFAGYLKLLPVFIFLVPGLIANALNVKGIISYDSADQAFPTLVSELLPAGVKGIVIGGLVAALMSSLASLFNSSATLFTIDFYKKFYPESSEKHLLKVGQIATFVVVCLGILWIPLMSSIADVLYEYLQSVQSLIAPGIASVFLLGLLSKRITPTAGFVGLVSGFVLGMIRLVLLPFKDDIADSSLAWITEMNWLYYCILLFVVVSALIVAVSFFTKPNEDESVTKLTFAGIDRQTLRSVYNDLDKWDYIHTAGILGITAFIYVRFW
;
A
#
# COMPACT_ATOMS: atom_id res chain seq x y z
N MET A 1 11.17 -26.22 18.42
CA MET A 1 12.10 -25.22 17.85
C MET A 1 12.34 -25.62 16.40
N ILE A 2 12.00 -24.77 15.47
CA ILE A 2 12.26 -25.00 14.06
C ILE A 2 13.68 -24.52 13.83
N GLU A 3 14.61 -25.47 13.72
CA GLU A 3 16.00 -25.14 13.39
C GLU A 3 16.10 -24.85 11.90
N LEU A 4 16.49 -23.62 11.55
CA LEU A 4 16.90 -23.31 10.19
C LEU A 4 18.16 -24.13 9.88
N SER A 5 18.13 -24.84 8.75
CA SER A 5 19.29 -25.59 8.29
C SER A 5 20.44 -24.65 7.88
N THR A 6 21.65 -25.19 7.83
CA THR A 6 22.80 -24.44 7.29
C THR A 6 22.54 -23.91 5.89
N LEU A 7 21.75 -24.63 5.07
CA LEU A 7 21.39 -24.22 3.72
C LEU A 7 20.47 -22.99 3.73
N ASP A 8 19.51 -22.92 4.67
CA ASP A 8 18.63 -21.75 4.83
C ASP A 8 19.44 -20.49 5.18
N TRP A 9 20.40 -20.62 6.09
CA TRP A 9 21.30 -19.53 6.45
C TRP A 9 22.19 -19.07 5.30
N ILE A 10 22.71 -20.02 4.47
CA ILE A 10 23.49 -19.68 3.27
C ILE A 10 22.64 -18.90 2.27
N VAL A 11 21.40 -19.32 2.04
CA VAL A 11 20.47 -18.64 1.12
C VAL A 11 20.15 -17.24 1.62
N LEU A 12 19.82 -17.08 2.91
CA LEU A 12 19.56 -15.79 3.53
C LEU A 12 20.78 -14.86 3.45
N ALA A 13 21.97 -15.36 3.80
CA ALA A 13 23.20 -14.58 3.70
C ALA A 13 23.47 -14.13 2.26
N GLY A 14 23.30 -15.03 1.29
CA GLY A 14 23.40 -14.72 -0.13
C GLY A 14 22.45 -13.60 -0.58
N PHE A 15 21.19 -13.66 -0.14
CA PHE A 15 20.21 -12.61 -0.40
C PHE A 15 20.66 -11.25 0.16
N PHE A 16 21.12 -11.22 1.42
CA PHE A 16 21.60 -9.96 2.04
C PHE A 16 22.85 -9.42 1.37
N VAL A 17 23.79 -10.27 0.96
CA VAL A 17 24.98 -9.86 0.20
C VAL A 17 24.59 -9.22 -1.13
N LEU A 18 23.66 -9.82 -1.87
CA LEU A 18 23.14 -9.25 -3.11
C LEU A 18 22.43 -7.92 -2.87
N LEU A 19 21.58 -7.84 -1.84
CA LEU A 19 20.87 -6.61 -1.46
C LEU A 19 21.85 -5.48 -1.14
N LEU A 20 22.85 -5.75 -0.29
CA LEU A 20 23.89 -4.78 0.05
C LEU A 20 24.69 -4.37 -1.19
N GLY A 21 25.01 -5.29 -2.10
CA GLY A 21 25.65 -4.99 -3.36
C GLY A 21 24.85 -3.99 -4.20
N VAL A 22 23.55 -4.19 -4.32
CA VAL A 22 22.65 -3.24 -5.04
C VAL A 22 22.63 -1.87 -4.35
N VAL A 23 22.54 -1.84 -3.02
CA VAL A 23 22.57 -0.57 -2.25
C VAL A 23 23.89 0.16 -2.48
N VAL A 24 25.03 -0.52 -2.34
CA VAL A 24 26.36 0.08 -2.54
C VAL A 24 26.48 0.66 -3.95
N VAL A 25 26.11 -0.10 -4.99
CA VAL A 25 26.14 0.40 -6.39
C VAL A 25 25.24 1.62 -6.58
N SER A 26 24.06 1.63 -5.94
CA SER A 26 23.14 2.77 -6.01
C SER A 26 23.71 4.02 -5.33
N VAL A 27 24.35 3.86 -4.17
CA VAL A 27 24.96 4.96 -3.38
C VAL A 27 26.22 5.52 -4.04
N MET A 28 27.00 4.70 -4.75
CA MET A 28 28.17 5.16 -5.50
C MET A 28 27.82 6.17 -6.60
N GLN A 29 26.58 6.19 -7.06
CA GLN A 29 26.07 7.20 -7.97
C GLN A 29 25.59 8.39 -7.14
N LYS A 30 26.46 9.40 -7.00
CA LYS A 30 26.20 10.58 -6.17
C LYS A 30 24.85 11.23 -6.48
N GLU A 31 24.12 11.53 -5.44
CA GLU A 31 22.89 12.32 -5.49
C GLU A 31 23.30 13.79 -5.35
N GLU A 32 22.95 14.62 -6.32
CA GLU A 32 23.37 16.02 -6.39
C GLU A 32 22.24 16.95 -5.89
N ASP A 33 20.99 16.54 -6.07
CA ASP A 33 19.83 17.36 -5.73
C ASP A 33 18.66 16.55 -5.14
N THR A 34 17.58 17.26 -4.77
CA THR A 34 16.35 16.64 -4.22
C THR A 34 15.61 15.76 -5.24
N ALA A 35 15.74 16.01 -6.54
CA ALA A 35 15.12 15.16 -7.56
C ALA A 35 15.84 13.81 -7.64
N ASP A 36 17.16 13.79 -7.50
CA ASP A 36 17.95 12.55 -7.44
C ASP A 36 17.55 11.71 -6.24
N TYR A 37 17.49 12.33 -5.06
CA TYR A 37 17.20 11.63 -3.80
C TYR A 37 15.74 11.15 -3.69
N PHE A 38 14.76 12.02 -3.98
CA PHE A 38 13.35 11.71 -3.77
C PHE A 38 12.67 11.09 -4.99
N LEU A 39 13.15 11.33 -6.22
CA LEU A 39 12.55 10.86 -7.47
C LEU A 39 13.52 10.08 -8.36
N ALA A 40 14.63 9.59 -7.84
CA ALA A 40 15.65 8.84 -8.60
C ALA A 40 16.08 9.54 -9.89
N GLY A 41 16.23 10.87 -9.86
CA GLY A 41 16.58 11.70 -11.01
C GLY A 41 15.57 11.69 -12.16
N ARG A 42 14.33 11.23 -11.92
CA ARG A 42 13.29 11.00 -12.93
C ARG A 42 13.80 10.16 -14.12
N ASN A 43 14.55 9.11 -13.84
CA ASN A 43 15.16 8.26 -14.88
C ASN A 43 14.75 6.78 -14.78
N ALA A 44 13.67 6.47 -14.06
CA ALA A 44 13.19 5.11 -13.89
C ALA A 44 12.52 4.57 -15.18
N THR A 45 12.85 3.32 -15.51
CA THR A 45 12.21 2.58 -16.61
C THR A 45 10.96 1.85 -16.12
N TRP A 46 10.12 1.41 -17.05
CA TRP A 46 8.86 0.72 -16.76
C TRP A 46 9.03 -0.53 -15.87
N LEU A 47 10.10 -1.29 -16.09
CA LEU A 47 10.40 -2.48 -15.28
C LEU A 47 10.66 -2.11 -13.82
N VAL A 48 11.50 -1.10 -13.60
CA VAL A 48 11.87 -0.61 -12.27
C VAL A 48 10.66 0.00 -11.56
N ILE A 49 9.83 0.77 -12.29
CA ILE A 49 8.59 1.36 -11.75
C ILE A 49 7.62 0.27 -11.32
N GLY A 50 7.31 -0.68 -12.20
CA GLY A 50 6.36 -1.74 -11.92
C GLY A 50 6.80 -2.65 -10.78
N ALA A 51 8.06 -3.09 -10.77
CA ALA A 51 8.64 -3.85 -9.68
C ALA A 51 8.61 -3.07 -8.35
N SER A 52 8.94 -1.77 -8.38
CA SER A 52 8.92 -0.93 -7.19
C SER A 52 7.50 -0.68 -6.66
N ILE A 53 6.51 -0.47 -7.53
CA ILE A 53 5.10 -0.37 -7.11
C ILE A 53 4.67 -1.67 -6.43
N PHE A 54 4.95 -2.83 -7.03
CA PHE A 54 4.60 -4.13 -6.46
C PHE A 54 5.32 -4.37 -5.13
N ALA A 55 6.64 -4.28 -5.09
CA ALA A 55 7.42 -4.54 -3.88
C ALA A 55 7.11 -3.54 -2.74
N SER A 56 6.68 -2.32 -3.07
CA SER A 56 6.23 -1.36 -2.06
C SER A 56 4.83 -1.68 -1.54
N ASN A 57 3.94 -2.18 -2.40
CA ASN A 57 2.60 -2.56 -2.00
C ASN A 57 2.60 -3.84 -1.16
N ILE A 58 3.44 -4.81 -1.52
CA ILE A 58 3.50 -6.11 -0.83
C ILE A 58 4.38 -5.98 0.41
N GLY A 59 3.76 -6.02 1.56
CA GLY A 59 4.41 -6.06 2.87
C GLY A 59 4.02 -7.32 3.64
N SER A 60 4.34 -7.32 4.91
CA SER A 60 3.90 -8.38 5.83
C SER A 60 2.38 -8.45 5.98
N GLU A 61 1.71 -7.33 5.78
CA GLU A 61 0.25 -7.29 5.72
C GLU A 61 -0.34 -8.21 4.66
N HIS A 62 0.39 -8.51 3.60
CA HIS A 62 -0.02 -9.50 2.59
C HIS A 62 0.37 -10.92 2.97
N LEU A 63 1.63 -11.14 3.41
CA LEU A 63 2.09 -12.48 3.74
C LEU A 63 1.43 -13.02 5.02
N VAL A 64 1.27 -12.19 6.01
CA VAL A 64 0.66 -12.55 7.30
C VAL A 64 -0.84 -12.26 7.27
N GLY A 65 -1.21 -11.00 7.08
CA GLY A 65 -2.60 -10.57 7.21
C GLY A 65 -3.51 -11.05 6.09
N LEU A 66 -3.12 -10.92 4.80
CA LEU A 66 -3.96 -11.40 3.68
C LEU A 66 -4.08 -12.93 3.67
N SER A 67 -3.00 -13.65 4.02
CA SER A 67 -3.08 -15.10 4.20
C SER A 67 -3.94 -15.47 5.41
N GLY A 68 -3.82 -14.74 6.52
CA GLY A 68 -4.70 -14.91 7.67
C GLY A 68 -6.17 -14.70 7.31
N SER A 69 -6.47 -13.62 6.61
CA SER A 69 -7.82 -13.35 6.11
C SER A 69 -8.31 -14.43 5.13
N GLY A 70 -7.42 -14.98 4.30
CA GLY A 70 -7.73 -16.14 3.44
C GLY A 70 -8.09 -17.36 4.25
N ALA A 71 -7.42 -17.61 5.38
CA ALA A 71 -7.70 -18.73 6.27
C ALA A 71 -9.03 -18.55 7.03
N GLU A 72 -9.40 -17.34 7.41
CA GLU A 72 -10.60 -17.03 8.20
C GLU A 72 -11.80 -16.69 7.33
N SER A 73 -11.63 -15.75 6.40
CA SER A 73 -12.71 -15.14 5.62
C SER A 73 -12.75 -15.60 4.15
N GLY A 74 -11.76 -16.32 3.67
CA GLY A 74 -11.70 -16.87 2.33
C GLY A 74 -11.48 -15.84 1.23
N MET A 75 -12.17 -16.01 0.09
CA MET A 75 -11.98 -15.24 -1.14
C MET A 75 -12.48 -13.79 -1.08
N ALA A 76 -13.28 -13.39 -0.09
CA ALA A 76 -13.90 -12.07 -0.05
C ALA A 76 -12.87 -10.91 -0.11
N LEU A 77 -11.68 -11.09 0.47
CA LEU A 77 -10.62 -10.08 0.45
C LEU A 77 -9.81 -10.01 -0.86
N ALA A 78 -10.02 -10.93 -1.81
CA ALA A 78 -9.37 -10.85 -3.11
C ALA A 78 -9.71 -9.56 -3.88
N HIS A 79 -10.82 -8.90 -3.55
CA HIS A 79 -11.20 -7.62 -4.18
C HIS A 79 -10.11 -6.56 -4.11
N TRP A 80 -9.35 -6.48 -3.00
CA TRP A 80 -8.24 -5.52 -2.87
C TRP A 80 -7.06 -5.87 -3.76
N GLU A 81 -6.87 -7.17 -4.02
CA GLU A 81 -5.82 -7.64 -4.91
C GLU A 81 -6.24 -7.56 -6.39
N LEU A 82 -7.53 -7.65 -6.68
CA LEU A 82 -8.09 -7.48 -8.01
C LEU A 82 -8.19 -6.01 -8.47
N GLN A 83 -7.71 -5.04 -7.68
CA GLN A 83 -7.67 -3.61 -8.01
C GLN A 83 -6.65 -3.24 -9.09
N SER A 84 -6.08 -4.20 -9.81
CA SER A 84 -5.18 -3.97 -10.96
C SER A 84 -5.75 -2.97 -11.97
N TRP A 85 -7.08 -2.97 -12.19
CA TRP A 85 -7.75 -2.01 -13.06
C TRP A 85 -7.67 -0.56 -12.54
N ILE A 86 -7.57 -0.33 -11.22
CA ILE A 86 -7.36 1.01 -10.65
C ILE A 86 -5.92 1.47 -10.90
N ILE A 87 -4.95 0.55 -10.86
CA ILE A 87 -3.56 0.87 -11.26
C ILE A 87 -3.49 1.27 -12.73
N LEU A 88 -4.32 0.64 -13.59
CA LEU A 88 -4.44 1.07 -14.98
C LEU A 88 -5.02 2.49 -15.09
N LEU A 89 -6.00 2.87 -14.25
CA LEU A 89 -6.49 4.26 -14.21
C LEU A 89 -5.36 5.25 -13.88
N LEU A 90 -4.47 4.91 -12.92
CA LEU A 90 -3.29 5.73 -12.66
C LEU A 90 -2.48 5.95 -13.94
N GLY A 91 -2.12 4.90 -14.66
CA GLY A 91 -1.27 5.00 -15.86
C GLY A 91 -1.93 5.69 -17.05
N TRP A 92 -3.20 5.39 -17.30
CA TRP A 92 -3.92 5.89 -18.46
C TRP A 92 -4.52 7.29 -18.27
N ILE A 93 -4.97 7.60 -17.06
CA ILE A 93 -5.76 8.81 -16.80
C ILE A 93 -4.95 9.82 -15.99
N PHE A 94 -4.35 9.41 -14.85
CA PHE A 94 -3.74 10.33 -13.88
C PHE A 94 -2.30 10.72 -14.21
N VAL A 95 -1.49 9.80 -14.74
CA VAL A 95 -0.10 10.07 -15.13
C VAL A 95 0.03 11.28 -16.06
N PRO A 96 -0.82 11.47 -17.09
CA PRO A 96 -0.77 12.66 -17.92
C PRO A 96 -0.83 13.97 -17.14
N PHE A 97 -1.70 14.07 -16.12
CA PHE A 97 -1.82 15.25 -15.28
C PHE A 97 -0.59 15.46 -14.41
N TYR A 98 -0.15 14.42 -13.73
CA TYR A 98 0.97 14.50 -12.81
C TYR A 98 2.27 14.81 -13.53
N TRP A 99 2.50 14.17 -14.67
CA TRP A 99 3.69 14.39 -15.49
C TRP A 99 3.77 15.81 -16.04
N SER A 100 2.67 16.33 -16.59
CA SER A 100 2.61 17.68 -17.16
C SER A 100 2.83 18.77 -16.11
N SER A 101 2.39 18.52 -14.87
CA SER A 101 2.56 19.46 -13.76
C SER A 101 3.96 19.44 -13.14
N LYS A 102 4.81 18.43 -13.41
CA LYS A 102 6.18 18.26 -12.88
C LYS A 102 6.26 18.41 -11.35
N VAL A 103 5.22 18.01 -10.63
CA VAL A 103 5.19 18.04 -9.16
C VAL A 103 6.13 16.99 -8.57
N TYR A 104 6.55 17.21 -7.33
CA TYR A 104 7.31 16.26 -6.52
C TYR A 104 6.37 15.41 -5.64
N THR A 105 5.27 16.01 -5.22
CA THR A 105 4.37 15.40 -4.27
C THR A 105 2.90 15.55 -4.67
N MET A 106 2.06 14.67 -4.16
CA MET A 106 0.62 14.76 -4.36
C MET A 106 -0.01 15.96 -3.63
N PRO A 107 0.44 16.34 -2.42
CA PRO A 107 0.04 17.61 -1.81
C PRO A 107 0.40 18.83 -2.66
N GLU A 108 1.57 18.86 -3.32
CA GLU A 108 1.93 19.94 -4.25
C GLU A 108 0.96 20.03 -5.44
N PHE A 109 0.48 18.88 -5.94
CA PHE A 109 -0.56 18.86 -6.96
C PHE A 109 -1.86 19.50 -6.47
N LEU A 110 -2.27 19.21 -5.22
CA LEU A 110 -3.44 19.85 -4.63
C LEU A 110 -3.26 21.36 -4.41
N GLU A 111 -2.05 21.82 -4.09
CA GLU A 111 -1.79 23.27 -4.01
C GLU A 111 -2.06 23.96 -5.33
N ARG A 112 -1.56 23.39 -6.43
CA ARG A 112 -1.77 23.93 -7.78
C ARG A 112 -3.23 23.89 -8.21
N ARG A 113 -3.97 22.88 -7.77
CA ARG A 113 -5.39 22.74 -8.08
C ARG A 113 -6.29 23.59 -7.17
N TYR A 114 -5.92 23.76 -5.92
CA TYR A 114 -6.74 24.42 -4.90
C TYR A 114 -5.99 25.56 -4.22
N ASN A 115 -5.23 25.27 -3.18
CA ASN A 115 -4.48 26.26 -2.41
C ASN A 115 -3.41 25.62 -1.51
N SER A 116 -2.57 26.46 -0.93
CA SER A 116 -1.49 26.08 -0.03
C SER A 116 -1.96 25.41 1.28
N ALA A 117 -3.15 25.75 1.76
CA ALA A 117 -3.74 25.12 2.95
C ALA A 117 -4.07 23.64 2.69
N SER A 118 -4.63 23.33 1.51
CA SER A 118 -4.89 21.94 1.07
C SER A 118 -3.62 21.12 0.98
N ARG A 119 -2.52 21.69 0.45
CA ARG A 119 -1.19 21.04 0.43
C ARG A 119 -0.74 20.66 1.83
N THR A 120 -0.68 21.64 2.73
CA THR A 120 -0.20 21.45 4.09
C THR A 120 -1.04 20.43 4.84
N PHE A 121 -2.36 20.52 4.73
CA PHE A 121 -3.27 19.62 5.43
C PHE A 121 -3.19 18.18 4.92
N LEU A 122 -3.12 17.96 3.59
CA LEU A 122 -2.93 16.62 3.03
C LEU A 122 -1.57 16.02 3.45
N SER A 123 -0.51 16.82 3.49
CA SER A 123 0.80 16.34 3.94
C SER A 123 0.77 15.90 5.40
N VAL A 124 0.07 16.64 6.29
CA VAL A 124 -0.14 16.24 7.69
C VAL A 124 -0.91 14.93 7.78
N ILE A 125 -2.05 14.82 7.10
CA ILE A 125 -2.86 13.59 7.09
C ILE A 125 -2.02 12.40 6.62
N SER A 126 -1.28 12.55 5.52
CA SER A 126 -0.46 11.48 4.97
C SER A 126 0.62 11.03 5.95
N LEU A 127 1.35 11.97 6.58
CA LEU A 127 2.37 11.64 7.56
C LEU A 127 1.79 10.91 8.78
N VAL A 128 0.69 11.40 9.33
CA VAL A 128 -0.01 10.76 10.46
C VAL A 128 -0.48 9.37 10.03
N SER A 129 -1.13 9.24 8.87
CA SER A 129 -1.58 7.96 8.34
C SER A 129 -0.45 6.96 8.20
N TYR A 130 0.71 7.34 7.65
CA TYR A 130 1.84 6.44 7.44
C TYR A 130 2.40 5.90 8.75
N VAL A 131 2.54 6.74 9.77
CA VAL A 131 3.02 6.31 11.09
C VAL A 131 2.02 5.38 11.76
N LEU A 132 0.74 5.79 11.84
CA LEU A 132 -0.30 5.07 12.58
C LEU A 132 -0.71 3.74 11.92
N THR A 133 -0.68 3.67 10.60
CA THR A 133 -1.15 2.50 9.85
C THR A 133 0.02 1.66 9.34
N LYS A 134 0.67 2.10 8.28
CA LYS A 134 1.56 1.27 7.50
C LYS A 134 2.86 0.93 8.21
N VAL A 135 3.53 1.90 8.86
CA VAL A 135 4.82 1.64 9.56
C VAL A 135 4.57 0.67 10.70
N ALA A 136 3.61 0.98 11.58
CA ALA A 136 3.31 0.15 12.75
C ALA A 136 2.86 -1.26 12.34
N VAL A 137 1.93 -1.36 11.38
CA VAL A 137 1.43 -2.64 10.85
C VAL A 137 2.55 -3.49 10.27
N THR A 138 3.40 -2.90 9.41
CA THR A 138 4.50 -3.64 8.77
C THR A 138 5.51 -4.13 9.81
N VAL A 139 5.86 -3.33 10.79
CA VAL A 139 6.81 -3.69 11.84
C VAL A 139 6.23 -4.75 12.78
N TYR A 140 4.98 -4.61 13.19
CA TYR A 140 4.27 -5.58 14.02
C TYR A 140 4.19 -6.95 13.34
N ALA A 141 3.69 -7.00 12.12
CA ALA A 141 3.57 -8.24 11.37
C ALA A 141 4.93 -8.91 11.11
N GLY A 142 5.98 -8.10 10.88
CA GLY A 142 7.34 -8.62 10.79
C GLY A 142 7.81 -9.28 12.09
N GLY A 143 7.56 -8.64 13.22
CA GLY A 143 7.88 -9.19 14.54
C GLY A 143 7.18 -10.51 14.82
N VAL A 144 5.86 -10.57 14.57
CA VAL A 144 5.05 -11.80 14.71
C VAL A 144 5.57 -12.90 13.79
N ALA A 145 5.77 -12.59 12.51
CA ALA A 145 6.21 -13.58 11.52
C ALA A 145 7.57 -14.19 11.88
N PHE A 146 8.56 -13.38 12.26
CA PHE A 146 9.88 -13.90 12.63
C PHE A 146 9.85 -14.71 13.93
N LYS A 147 9.09 -14.25 14.94
CA LYS A 147 8.92 -14.99 16.19
C LYS A 147 8.31 -16.38 15.92
N THR A 148 7.25 -16.45 15.09
CA THR A 148 6.58 -17.71 14.74
C THR A 148 7.46 -18.62 13.88
N ILE A 149 8.09 -18.08 12.82
CA ILE A 149 8.90 -18.88 11.89
C ILE A 149 10.15 -19.43 12.55
N LEU A 150 10.82 -18.64 13.39
CA LEU A 150 12.06 -19.05 14.05
C LEU A 150 11.81 -19.82 15.36
N GLY A 151 10.60 -19.77 15.89
CA GLY A 151 10.25 -20.43 17.15
C GLY A 151 11.07 -19.94 18.35
N ILE A 152 11.55 -18.68 18.31
CA ILE A 152 12.36 -18.08 19.37
C ILE A 152 11.45 -17.19 20.22
N ASP A 153 11.32 -17.48 21.49
CA ASP A 153 10.51 -16.68 22.39
C ASP A 153 11.24 -15.44 22.91
N SER A 154 12.49 -15.62 23.34
CA SER A 154 13.30 -14.51 23.87
C SER A 154 14.80 -14.74 23.68
N ILE A 155 15.56 -13.64 23.57
CA ILE A 155 17.03 -13.62 23.60
C ILE A 155 17.45 -12.60 24.67
N TRP A 156 18.35 -12.98 25.58
CA TRP A 156 18.81 -12.14 26.71
C TRP A 156 17.65 -11.59 27.58
N GLY A 157 16.54 -12.34 27.70
CA GLY A 157 15.37 -11.90 28.47
C GLY A 157 14.48 -10.87 27.78
N ILE A 158 14.77 -10.50 26.52
CA ILE A 158 13.93 -9.62 25.71
C ILE A 158 13.11 -10.50 24.76
N ASP A 159 11.80 -10.25 24.68
CA ASP A 159 10.93 -10.94 23.71
C ASP A 159 11.49 -10.78 22.28
N PHE A 160 11.61 -11.88 21.56
CA PHE A 160 12.19 -11.92 20.22
C PHE A 160 11.39 -11.08 19.21
N PHE A 161 10.11 -10.86 19.45
CA PHE A 161 9.29 -9.92 18.70
C PHE A 161 9.97 -8.55 18.58
N TRP A 162 10.41 -7.98 19.73
CA TRP A 162 11.05 -6.67 19.74
C TRP A 162 12.42 -6.65 19.07
N ILE A 163 13.19 -7.72 19.27
CA ILE A 163 14.52 -7.84 18.66
C ILE A 163 14.40 -7.86 17.12
N SER A 164 13.50 -8.67 16.60
CA SER A 164 13.26 -8.81 15.16
C SER A 164 12.68 -7.53 14.55
N ALA A 165 11.67 -6.94 15.20
CA ALA A 165 11.03 -5.70 14.78
C ALA A 165 12.03 -4.53 14.70
N LEU A 166 12.83 -4.33 15.77
CA LEU A 166 13.83 -3.26 15.82
C LEU A 166 14.95 -3.48 14.81
N SER A 167 15.45 -4.72 14.67
CA SER A 167 16.49 -5.06 13.70
C SER A 167 16.04 -4.75 12.26
N LEU A 168 14.81 -5.13 11.91
CA LEU A 168 14.23 -4.85 10.60
C LEU A 168 14.17 -3.34 10.31
N VAL A 169 13.67 -2.57 11.26
CA VAL A 169 13.52 -1.12 11.14
C VAL A 169 14.88 -0.43 11.00
N ILE A 170 15.86 -0.82 11.84
CA ILE A 170 17.20 -0.24 11.82
C ILE A 170 17.91 -0.52 10.48
N ILE A 171 17.92 -1.77 10.04
CA ILE A 171 18.57 -2.16 8.78
C ILE A 171 17.91 -1.41 7.60
N THR A 172 16.57 -1.38 7.57
CA THR A 172 15.83 -0.68 6.53
C THR A 172 16.08 0.82 6.56
N GLY A 173 16.08 1.42 7.75
CA GLY A 173 16.34 2.85 7.94
C GLY A 173 17.72 3.25 7.43
N ILE A 174 18.76 2.48 7.74
CA ILE A 174 20.14 2.77 7.32
C ILE A 174 20.23 2.87 5.80
N TYR A 175 19.79 1.85 5.06
CA TYR A 175 19.96 1.90 3.60
C TYR A 175 19.03 2.93 2.94
N THR A 176 17.85 3.20 3.52
CA THR A 176 16.94 4.23 3.00
C THR A 176 17.50 5.63 3.17
N VAL A 177 18.06 5.93 4.34
CA VAL A 177 18.68 7.22 4.63
C VAL A 177 19.89 7.48 3.71
N VAL A 178 20.66 6.44 3.41
CA VAL A 178 21.91 6.57 2.62
C VAL A 178 21.64 6.56 1.12
N GLY A 179 20.66 5.77 0.65
CA GLY A 179 20.50 5.51 -0.78
C GLY A 179 19.24 6.09 -1.43
N GLY A 180 18.37 6.79 -0.69
CA GLY A 180 17.18 7.46 -1.22
C GLY A 180 16.29 6.60 -2.10
N MET A 181 15.51 7.25 -2.98
CA MET A 181 14.55 6.58 -3.87
C MET A 181 15.22 5.63 -4.86
N LYS A 182 16.42 5.95 -5.32
CA LYS A 182 17.15 5.14 -6.30
C LYS A 182 17.49 3.75 -5.74
N ALA A 183 18.05 3.71 -4.51
CA ALA A 183 18.34 2.44 -3.86
C ALA A 183 17.06 1.62 -3.62
N ILE A 184 15.97 2.28 -3.20
CA ILE A 184 14.67 1.63 -2.99
C ILE A 184 14.17 0.99 -4.28
N MET A 185 14.21 1.70 -5.41
CA MET A 185 13.70 1.17 -6.68
C MET A 185 14.54 0.01 -7.19
N TRP A 186 15.86 0.08 -7.10
CA TRP A 186 16.74 -1.01 -7.56
C TRP A 186 16.72 -2.23 -6.63
N THR A 187 16.64 -2.02 -5.32
CA THR A 187 16.45 -3.15 -4.38
C THR A 187 15.11 -3.83 -4.61
N SER A 188 14.05 -3.08 -4.98
CA SER A 188 12.75 -3.65 -5.32
C SER A 188 12.79 -4.59 -6.54
N VAL A 189 13.65 -4.31 -7.53
CA VAL A 189 13.86 -5.20 -8.69
C VAL A 189 14.47 -6.55 -8.27
N LEU A 190 15.35 -6.56 -7.27
CA LEU A 190 15.89 -7.80 -6.69
C LEU A 190 14.85 -8.51 -5.79
N GLN A 191 14.13 -7.75 -4.98
CA GLN A 191 13.21 -8.26 -3.97
C GLN A 191 11.96 -8.89 -4.58
N THR A 192 11.42 -8.30 -5.66
CA THR A 192 10.21 -8.79 -6.33
C THR A 192 10.28 -10.25 -6.77
N PRO A 193 11.31 -10.71 -7.52
CA PRO A 193 11.43 -12.12 -7.91
C PRO A 193 11.59 -13.06 -6.70
N VAL A 194 12.37 -12.68 -5.69
CA VAL A 194 12.59 -13.50 -4.49
C VAL A 194 11.28 -13.73 -3.76
N LEU A 195 10.49 -12.66 -3.58
CA LEU A 195 9.18 -12.73 -2.96
C LEU A 195 8.21 -13.62 -3.74
N ILE A 196 8.12 -13.43 -5.06
CA ILE A 196 7.23 -14.23 -5.92
C ILE A 196 7.63 -15.70 -5.88
N ILE A 197 8.92 -16.03 -6.07
CA ILE A 197 9.41 -17.42 -6.06
C ILE A 197 9.10 -18.07 -4.72
N GLY A 198 9.43 -17.41 -3.60
CA GLY A 198 9.15 -17.95 -2.27
C GLY A 198 7.67 -18.27 -2.05
N SER A 199 6.79 -17.34 -2.46
CA SER A 199 5.35 -17.52 -2.28
C SER A 199 4.75 -18.57 -3.21
N VAL A 200 5.23 -18.67 -4.46
CA VAL A 200 4.83 -19.74 -5.40
C VAL A 200 5.22 -21.11 -4.86
N VAL A 201 6.38 -21.23 -4.24
CA VAL A 201 6.79 -22.51 -3.63
C VAL A 201 5.82 -22.92 -2.52
N ILE A 202 5.41 -22.01 -1.64
CA ILE A 202 4.39 -22.31 -0.61
C ILE A 202 3.08 -22.75 -1.25
N LEU A 203 2.61 -22.06 -2.28
CA LEU A 203 1.41 -22.42 -3.01
C LEU A 203 1.47 -23.86 -3.55
N VAL A 204 2.56 -24.20 -4.25
CA VAL A 204 2.72 -25.52 -4.87
C VAL A 204 2.84 -26.64 -3.84
N VAL A 205 3.69 -26.45 -2.83
CA VAL A 205 3.87 -27.45 -1.75
C VAL A 205 2.60 -27.58 -0.92
N GLY A 206 1.92 -26.48 -0.63
CA GLY A 206 0.67 -26.49 0.12
C GLY A 206 -0.46 -27.21 -0.64
N LEU A 207 -0.60 -26.96 -1.95
CA LEU A 207 -1.57 -27.68 -2.80
C LEU A 207 -1.29 -29.18 -2.85
N ASP A 208 -0.03 -29.59 -2.96
CA ASP A 208 0.34 -31.00 -2.92
C ASP A 208 -0.04 -31.65 -1.58
N ARG A 209 0.27 -30.99 -0.48
CA ARG A 209 0.00 -31.50 0.87
C ARG A 209 -1.49 -31.59 1.20
N VAL A 210 -2.31 -30.67 0.71
CA VAL A 210 -3.77 -30.67 0.95
C VAL A 210 -4.48 -31.72 0.08
N GLY A 211 -3.89 -32.14 -1.03
CA GLY A 211 -4.47 -33.06 -2.00
C GLY A 211 -5.07 -32.36 -3.24
N GLY A 212 -4.58 -31.17 -3.57
CA GLY A 212 -4.94 -30.43 -4.78
C GLY A 212 -6.04 -29.37 -4.58
N TRP A 213 -6.29 -28.62 -5.65
CA TRP A 213 -7.23 -27.49 -5.63
C TRP A 213 -8.68 -27.88 -5.29
N ALA A 214 -9.15 -29.01 -5.84
CA ALA A 214 -10.50 -29.52 -5.57
C ALA A 214 -10.78 -29.75 -4.07
N GLU A 215 -9.76 -30.16 -3.32
CA GLU A 215 -9.87 -30.38 -1.89
C GLU A 215 -9.90 -29.05 -1.11
N VAL A 216 -9.13 -28.05 -1.57
CA VAL A 216 -9.21 -26.68 -1.02
C VAL A 216 -10.61 -26.12 -1.22
N GLU A 217 -11.18 -26.22 -2.43
CA GLU A 217 -12.54 -25.77 -2.72
C GLU A 217 -13.58 -26.50 -1.84
N ARG A 218 -13.45 -27.84 -1.74
CA ARG A 218 -14.41 -28.64 -0.95
C ARG A 218 -14.44 -28.24 0.52
N ILE A 219 -13.27 -28.00 1.12
CA ILE A 219 -13.19 -27.67 2.56
C ILE A 219 -13.61 -26.22 2.83
N ASN A 220 -13.31 -25.31 1.90
CA ASN A 220 -13.59 -23.89 2.05
C ASN A 220 -14.86 -23.46 1.28
N ASP A 221 -15.76 -24.35 0.88
CA ASP A 221 -16.87 -24.10 -0.04
C ASP A 221 -17.66 -22.81 0.29
N ALA A 222 -18.05 -22.61 1.54
CA ALA A 222 -18.76 -21.42 2.00
C ALA A 222 -17.95 -20.10 1.86
N ASN A 223 -16.62 -20.19 1.78
CA ASN A 223 -15.68 -19.08 1.73
C ASN A 223 -15.06 -18.86 0.34
N MET A 224 -15.49 -19.61 -0.68
CA MET A 224 -14.96 -19.50 -2.04
C MET A 224 -15.55 -18.34 -2.86
N HIS A 225 -16.53 -17.63 -2.33
CA HIS A 225 -17.24 -16.56 -3.04
C HIS A 225 -16.62 -15.18 -2.78
N LEU A 226 -16.38 -14.43 -3.86
CA LEU A 226 -15.99 -13.02 -3.82
C LEU A 226 -17.14 -12.13 -3.36
N MET A 227 -18.36 -12.41 -3.86
CA MET A 227 -19.54 -11.61 -3.56
C MET A 227 -20.36 -12.26 -2.47
N ARG A 228 -20.46 -11.58 -1.33
CA ARG A 228 -21.31 -11.98 -0.22
C ARG A 228 -22.60 -11.16 -0.19
N SER A 229 -23.59 -11.59 0.60
CA SER A 229 -24.87 -10.90 0.67
C SER A 229 -24.71 -9.42 1.08
N ALA A 230 -25.67 -8.56 0.72
CA ALA A 230 -25.65 -7.15 1.14
C ALA A 230 -25.77 -6.98 2.67
N SER A 231 -26.21 -7.99 3.38
CA SER A 231 -26.33 -8.04 4.84
C SER A 231 -25.16 -8.75 5.52
N ASP A 232 -24.12 -9.15 4.77
CA ASP A 232 -22.91 -9.73 5.36
C ASP A 232 -22.27 -8.74 6.35
N PRO A 233 -21.97 -9.17 7.59
CA PRO A 233 -21.47 -8.25 8.61
C PRO A 233 -20.09 -7.70 8.30
N ASN A 234 -19.25 -8.43 7.55
CA ASN A 234 -17.86 -8.06 7.30
C ASN A 234 -17.68 -7.53 5.87
N PHE A 235 -18.18 -8.23 4.85
CA PHE A 235 -17.90 -7.98 3.43
C PHE A 235 -19.15 -7.91 2.57
N PRO A 236 -20.10 -6.99 2.84
CA PRO A 236 -21.30 -6.84 2.02
C PRO A 236 -20.93 -6.39 0.60
N TRP A 237 -21.52 -7.03 -0.45
CA TRP A 237 -21.15 -6.76 -1.84
C TRP A 237 -21.21 -5.28 -2.27
N PRO A 238 -22.19 -4.45 -1.82
CA PRO A 238 -22.17 -3.03 -2.19
C PRO A 238 -20.97 -2.30 -1.56
N GLY A 239 -20.63 -2.66 -0.31
CA GLY A 239 -19.45 -2.15 0.38
C GLY A 239 -18.16 -2.54 -0.34
N ILE A 240 -18.06 -3.79 -0.78
CA ILE A 240 -16.92 -4.29 -1.55
C ILE A 240 -16.77 -3.51 -2.87
N ILE A 241 -17.83 -3.36 -3.67
CA ILE A 241 -17.72 -2.69 -4.98
C ILE A 241 -17.39 -1.20 -4.81
N PHE A 242 -18.17 -0.47 -4.01
CA PHE A 242 -18.06 0.98 -3.91
C PHE A 242 -17.03 1.42 -2.86
N GLY A 243 -17.03 0.79 -1.69
CA GLY A 243 -16.10 1.14 -0.61
C GLY A 243 -14.66 0.79 -0.96
N SER A 244 -14.40 -0.42 -1.49
CA SER A 244 -13.05 -0.80 -1.89
C SER A 244 -12.54 0.04 -3.06
N PHE A 245 -13.41 0.48 -3.97
CA PHE A 245 -13.04 1.42 -5.03
C PHE A 245 -12.58 2.77 -4.46
N ILE A 246 -13.29 3.33 -3.49
CA ILE A 246 -12.92 4.61 -2.87
C ILE A 246 -11.54 4.49 -2.21
N ILE A 247 -11.30 3.42 -1.45
CA ILE A 247 -10.02 3.13 -0.81
C ILE A 247 -8.93 2.93 -1.86
N GLY A 248 -9.18 2.11 -2.87
CA GLY A 248 -8.23 1.81 -3.93
C GLY A 248 -7.92 3.02 -4.80
N PHE A 249 -8.91 3.86 -5.11
CA PHE A 249 -8.69 5.10 -5.84
C PHE A 249 -7.74 6.04 -5.08
N TRP A 250 -8.00 6.26 -3.78
CA TRP A 250 -7.07 7.01 -2.94
C TRP A 250 -5.67 6.40 -2.97
N TYR A 251 -5.55 5.12 -2.67
CA TYR A 251 -4.26 4.43 -2.52
C TYR A 251 -3.45 4.41 -3.81
N TRP A 252 -4.06 3.99 -4.93
CA TRP A 252 -3.34 3.79 -6.18
C TRP A 252 -3.14 5.08 -6.98
N CYS A 253 -4.11 5.99 -6.94
CA CYS A 253 -4.11 7.16 -7.83
C CYS A 253 -3.68 8.46 -7.15
N THR A 254 -3.71 8.56 -5.81
CA THR A 254 -3.51 9.83 -5.11
C THR A 254 -2.56 9.77 -3.91
N ASP A 255 -2.20 8.57 -3.42
CA ASP A 255 -1.27 8.45 -2.31
C ASP A 255 0.18 8.65 -2.78
N GLN A 256 0.92 9.54 -2.11
CA GLN A 256 2.33 9.81 -2.37
C GLN A 256 3.16 8.53 -2.38
N TYR A 257 2.87 7.62 -1.48
CA TYR A 257 3.55 6.34 -1.33
C TYR A 257 3.64 5.53 -2.64
N ILE A 258 2.60 5.53 -3.46
CA ILE A 258 2.57 4.83 -4.75
C ILE A 258 2.94 5.76 -5.90
N VAL A 259 2.31 6.95 -5.96
CA VAL A 259 2.44 7.85 -7.11
C VAL A 259 3.88 8.34 -7.27
N GLN A 260 4.67 8.44 -6.20
CA GLN A 260 6.07 8.86 -6.26
C GLN A 260 6.91 7.98 -7.21
N ARG A 261 6.62 6.66 -7.33
CA ARG A 261 7.32 5.77 -8.27
C ARG A 261 7.02 6.13 -9.72
N VAL A 262 5.79 6.51 -9.98
CA VAL A 262 5.36 6.95 -11.32
C VAL A 262 5.97 8.32 -11.66
N LEU A 263 6.07 9.21 -10.68
CA LEU A 263 6.74 10.52 -10.84
C LEU A 263 8.24 10.40 -11.09
N SER A 264 8.85 9.27 -10.71
CA SER A 264 10.27 8.96 -10.95
C SER A 264 10.55 8.47 -12.38
N ALA A 265 9.54 8.34 -13.22
CA ALA A 265 9.66 7.81 -14.58
C ALA A 265 10.52 8.71 -15.50
N LYS A 266 11.24 8.09 -16.42
CA LYS A 266 11.98 8.77 -17.50
C LYS A 266 11.07 9.50 -18.49
N GLY A 267 9.81 9.06 -18.63
CA GLY A 267 8.82 9.65 -19.53
C GLY A 267 7.45 9.03 -19.32
N ILE A 268 6.42 9.63 -19.94
CA ILE A 268 5.03 9.18 -19.82
C ILE A 268 4.86 7.72 -20.25
N LYS A 269 5.55 7.31 -21.32
CA LYS A 269 5.54 5.93 -21.82
C LYS A 269 6.04 4.94 -20.78
N GLU A 270 7.18 5.25 -20.13
CA GLU A 270 7.74 4.43 -19.07
C GLU A 270 6.80 4.37 -17.85
N ALA A 271 6.22 5.50 -17.45
CA ALA A 271 5.26 5.57 -16.37
C ALA A 271 4.03 4.68 -16.63
N ARG A 272 3.43 4.78 -17.83
CA ARG A 272 2.26 3.98 -18.24
C ARG A 272 2.58 2.50 -18.29
N ARG A 273 3.68 2.11 -18.95
CA ARG A 273 4.09 0.70 -19.02
C ARG A 273 4.45 0.13 -17.65
N GLY A 274 5.03 0.96 -16.77
CA GLY A 274 5.28 0.60 -15.38
C GLY A 274 3.99 0.28 -14.62
N THR A 275 2.94 1.07 -14.81
CA THR A 275 1.62 0.78 -14.20
C THR A 275 0.95 -0.45 -14.82
N ILE A 276 1.09 -0.71 -16.12
CA ILE A 276 0.60 -1.94 -16.76
C ILE A 276 1.33 -3.15 -16.15
N PHE A 277 2.65 -3.10 -16.04
CA PHE A 277 3.43 -4.18 -15.43
C PHE A 277 3.05 -4.39 -13.96
N ALA A 278 2.92 -3.31 -13.18
CA ALA A 278 2.40 -3.39 -11.80
C ALA A 278 1.00 -4.00 -11.74
N GLY A 279 0.14 -3.73 -12.72
CA GLY A 279 -1.19 -4.32 -12.83
C GLY A 279 -1.17 -5.85 -12.97
N TYR A 280 -0.26 -6.41 -13.76
CA TYR A 280 -0.05 -7.87 -13.81
C TYR A 280 0.45 -8.41 -12.47
N LEU A 281 1.46 -7.77 -11.89
CA LEU A 281 2.02 -8.20 -10.61
C LEU A 281 0.97 -8.15 -9.48
N LYS A 282 0.06 -7.17 -9.51
CA LYS A 282 -1.01 -7.01 -8.50
C LYS A 282 -2.08 -8.12 -8.54
N LEU A 283 -2.18 -8.89 -9.61
CA LEU A 283 -3.06 -10.06 -9.65
C LEU A 283 -2.47 -11.28 -8.92
N LEU A 284 -1.15 -11.34 -8.77
CA LEU A 284 -0.46 -12.47 -8.17
C LEU A 284 -0.83 -12.71 -6.69
N PRO A 285 -0.98 -11.69 -5.83
CA PRO A 285 -1.28 -11.88 -4.41
C PRO A 285 -2.52 -12.72 -4.11
N VAL A 286 -3.53 -12.72 -4.98
CA VAL A 286 -4.67 -13.63 -4.85
C VAL A 286 -4.20 -15.07 -4.76
N PHE A 287 -3.28 -15.46 -5.63
CA PHE A 287 -2.80 -16.83 -5.74
C PHE A 287 -1.66 -17.14 -4.77
N ILE A 288 -0.74 -16.18 -4.56
CA ILE A 288 0.49 -16.42 -3.80
C ILE A 288 0.42 -16.05 -2.32
N PHE A 289 -0.67 -15.40 -1.87
CA PHE A 289 -0.90 -15.07 -0.45
C PHE A 289 -2.29 -15.48 0.03
N LEU A 290 -3.38 -15.08 -0.65
CA LEU A 290 -4.73 -15.41 -0.20
C LEU A 290 -5.02 -16.92 -0.29
N VAL A 291 -4.71 -17.54 -1.42
CA VAL A 291 -4.88 -19.00 -1.60
C VAL A 291 -4.06 -19.82 -0.61
N PRO A 292 -2.79 -19.51 -0.28
CA PRO A 292 -2.10 -20.14 0.84
C PRO A 292 -2.86 -20.08 2.16
N GLY A 293 -3.59 -18.99 2.45
CA GLY A 293 -4.48 -18.92 3.61
C GLY A 293 -5.60 -19.97 3.57
N LEU A 294 -6.29 -20.10 2.43
CA LEU A 294 -7.29 -21.16 2.21
C LEU A 294 -6.68 -22.56 2.37
N ILE A 295 -5.46 -22.76 1.88
CA ILE A 295 -4.72 -24.03 2.04
C ILE A 295 -4.41 -24.28 3.52
N ALA A 296 -3.98 -23.25 4.26
CA ALA A 296 -3.70 -23.37 5.68
C ALA A 296 -4.95 -23.77 6.46
N ASN A 297 -6.11 -23.14 6.18
CA ASN A 297 -7.37 -23.55 6.77
C ASN A 297 -7.72 -25.02 6.44
N ALA A 298 -7.57 -25.43 5.20
CA ALA A 298 -7.86 -26.79 4.79
C ALA A 298 -6.93 -27.81 5.49
N LEU A 299 -5.65 -27.51 5.65
CA LEU A 299 -4.69 -28.35 6.37
C LEU A 299 -4.96 -28.39 7.88
N ASN A 300 -5.40 -27.27 8.46
CA ASN A 300 -5.80 -27.19 9.87
C ASN A 300 -7.05 -28.04 10.13
N VAL A 301 -8.08 -27.95 9.27
CA VAL A 301 -9.28 -28.79 9.35
C VAL A 301 -8.94 -30.27 9.23
N LYS A 302 -7.95 -30.64 8.43
CA LYS A 302 -7.43 -32.02 8.32
C LYS A 302 -6.55 -32.45 9.49
N GLY A 303 -6.21 -31.56 10.42
CA GLY A 303 -5.31 -31.85 11.55
C GLY A 303 -3.85 -32.07 11.13
N ILE A 304 -3.44 -31.57 9.96
CA ILE A 304 -2.06 -31.68 9.44
C ILE A 304 -1.17 -30.58 10.02
N ILE A 305 -1.73 -29.37 10.20
CA ILE A 305 -1.10 -28.23 10.87
C ILE A 305 -2.03 -27.69 11.94
N SER A 306 -1.49 -26.88 12.86
CA SER A 306 -2.29 -26.17 13.86
C SER A 306 -1.73 -24.76 14.08
N TYR A 307 -2.61 -23.75 14.23
CA TYR A 307 -2.26 -22.38 14.59
C TYR A 307 -3.35 -21.78 15.48
N ASP A 308 -2.96 -20.84 16.34
CA ASP A 308 -3.87 -20.26 17.35
C ASP A 308 -4.61 -19.02 16.81
N SER A 309 -4.07 -18.32 15.82
CA SER A 309 -4.67 -17.16 15.19
C SER A 309 -4.49 -17.18 13.68
N ALA A 310 -5.41 -16.53 12.97
CA ALA A 310 -5.37 -16.44 11.52
C ALA A 310 -4.06 -15.87 10.97
N ASP A 311 -3.48 -14.87 11.63
CA ASP A 311 -2.19 -14.27 11.23
C ASP A 311 -1.00 -15.24 11.33
N GLN A 312 -1.13 -16.36 12.03
CA GLN A 312 -0.12 -17.41 12.07
C GLN A 312 -0.21 -18.40 10.88
N ALA A 313 -1.27 -18.35 10.07
CA ALA A 313 -1.51 -19.30 8.98
C ALA A 313 -0.31 -19.40 8.02
N PHE A 314 0.16 -18.30 7.45
CA PHE A 314 1.30 -18.29 6.54
C PHE A 314 2.62 -18.65 7.22
N PRO A 315 2.99 -18.07 8.36
CA PRO A 315 4.16 -18.50 9.13
C PRO A 315 4.17 -19.99 9.43
N THR A 316 3.03 -20.58 9.78
CA THR A 316 2.91 -22.02 10.06
C THR A 316 3.11 -22.85 8.80
N LEU A 317 2.57 -22.44 7.64
CA LEU A 317 2.89 -23.12 6.37
C LEU A 317 4.40 -23.13 6.08
N VAL A 318 5.07 -21.99 6.31
CA VAL A 318 6.54 -21.89 6.12
C VAL A 318 7.27 -22.84 7.04
N SER A 319 6.88 -22.88 8.30
CA SER A 319 7.56 -23.66 9.33
C SER A 319 7.36 -25.16 9.19
N GLU A 320 6.13 -25.61 8.89
CA GLU A 320 5.74 -27.03 8.93
C GLU A 320 5.89 -27.74 7.58
N LEU A 321 5.70 -27.02 6.46
CA LEU A 321 5.62 -27.68 5.16
C LEU A 321 6.92 -27.63 4.34
N LEU A 322 7.76 -26.62 4.54
CA LEU A 322 8.87 -26.38 3.63
C LEU A 322 10.13 -27.16 4.01
N PRO A 323 10.80 -27.79 3.03
CA PRO A 323 12.09 -28.44 3.25
C PRO A 323 13.21 -27.42 3.48
N ALA A 324 14.34 -27.92 3.99
CA ALA A 324 15.58 -27.17 4.17
C ALA A 324 16.05 -26.51 2.85
N GLY A 325 16.53 -25.28 2.93
CA GLY A 325 16.94 -24.42 1.80
C GLY A 325 15.77 -23.62 1.21
N VAL A 326 14.59 -24.21 1.11
CA VAL A 326 13.39 -23.52 0.62
C VAL A 326 12.84 -22.56 1.66
N LYS A 327 12.91 -22.91 2.94
CA LYS A 327 12.58 -21.98 4.05
C LYS A 327 13.39 -20.70 3.94
N GLY A 328 14.69 -20.80 3.66
CA GLY A 328 15.58 -19.65 3.48
C GLY A 328 15.12 -18.72 2.36
N ILE A 329 14.65 -19.25 1.21
CA ILE A 329 14.11 -18.43 0.10
C ILE A 329 12.86 -17.68 0.54
N VAL A 330 11.93 -18.35 1.21
CA VAL A 330 10.65 -17.76 1.65
C VAL A 330 10.86 -16.72 2.73
N ILE A 331 11.73 -16.99 3.71
CA ILE A 331 12.10 -16.02 4.74
C ILE A 331 12.81 -14.82 4.10
N GLY A 332 13.71 -15.06 3.13
CA GLY A 332 14.32 -13.99 2.33
C GLY A 332 13.28 -13.12 1.60
N GLY A 333 12.24 -13.75 1.01
CA GLY A 333 11.10 -13.07 0.39
C GLY A 333 10.30 -12.24 1.40
N LEU A 334 10.04 -12.77 2.59
CA LEU A 334 9.37 -12.04 3.68
C LEU A 334 10.20 -10.82 4.12
N VAL A 335 11.49 -11.00 4.39
CA VAL A 335 12.40 -9.89 4.72
C VAL A 335 12.41 -8.85 3.60
N ALA A 336 12.49 -9.31 2.36
CA ALA A 336 12.46 -8.44 1.18
C ALA A 336 11.20 -7.56 1.14
N ALA A 337 10.02 -8.17 1.34
CA ALA A 337 8.74 -7.47 1.35
C ALA A 337 8.67 -6.41 2.47
N LEU A 338 9.03 -6.81 3.70
CA LEU A 338 9.06 -5.92 4.86
C LEU A 338 9.98 -4.72 4.65
N MET A 339 11.22 -4.97 4.22
CA MET A 339 12.21 -3.92 3.99
C MET A 339 11.78 -2.98 2.86
N SER A 340 11.20 -3.49 1.78
CA SER A 340 10.74 -2.67 0.65
C SER A 340 9.60 -1.74 1.05
N SER A 341 8.60 -2.25 1.75
CA SER A 341 7.46 -1.47 2.24
C SER A 341 7.91 -0.37 3.21
N LEU A 342 8.73 -0.71 4.20
CA LEU A 342 9.26 0.28 5.17
C LEU A 342 10.12 1.34 4.51
N ALA A 343 11.06 0.95 3.64
CA ALA A 343 11.92 1.90 2.94
C ALA A 343 11.11 2.90 2.09
N SER A 344 10.07 2.39 1.45
CA SER A 344 9.16 3.20 0.65
C SER A 344 8.40 4.22 1.49
N LEU A 345 7.91 3.80 2.67
CA LEU A 345 7.23 4.68 3.63
C LEU A 345 8.16 5.75 4.19
N PHE A 346 9.35 5.36 4.58
CA PHE A 346 10.36 6.28 5.11
C PHE A 346 10.71 7.35 4.09
N ASN A 347 10.97 6.95 2.84
CA ASN A 347 11.29 7.90 1.78
C ASN A 347 10.11 8.82 1.44
N SER A 348 8.89 8.29 1.36
CA SER A 348 7.69 9.10 1.09
C SER A 348 7.41 10.10 2.21
N SER A 349 7.56 9.68 3.47
CA SER A 349 7.42 10.57 4.63
C SER A 349 8.49 11.67 4.65
N ALA A 350 9.74 11.31 4.35
CA ALA A 350 10.83 12.27 4.25
C ALA A 350 10.60 13.27 3.11
N THR A 351 10.09 12.82 1.97
CA THR A 351 9.74 13.67 0.83
C THR A 351 8.65 14.69 1.22
N LEU A 352 7.56 14.20 1.83
CA LEU A 352 6.46 15.05 2.28
C LEU A 352 6.94 16.10 3.29
N PHE A 353 7.71 15.68 4.29
CA PHE A 353 8.23 16.61 5.28
C PHE A 353 9.17 17.65 4.66
N THR A 354 10.14 17.20 3.86
CA THR A 354 11.19 18.07 3.31
C THR A 354 10.61 19.06 2.29
N ILE A 355 9.79 18.57 1.35
CA ILE A 355 9.30 19.37 0.22
C ILE A 355 8.08 20.20 0.61
N ASP A 356 7.14 19.61 1.38
CA ASP A 356 5.85 20.26 1.65
C ASP A 356 5.85 21.12 2.91
N PHE A 357 6.74 20.83 3.88
CA PHE A 357 6.89 21.65 5.07
C PHE A 357 8.20 22.44 5.04
N TYR A 358 9.34 21.77 5.10
CA TYR A 358 10.61 22.45 5.34
C TYR A 358 10.96 23.44 4.24
N LYS A 359 10.97 23.02 2.97
CA LYS A 359 11.28 23.90 1.82
C LYS A 359 10.28 25.05 1.67
N LYS A 360 9.03 24.84 2.09
CA LYS A 360 7.99 25.89 2.06
C LYS A 360 8.25 27.01 3.06
N PHE A 361 8.74 26.67 4.27
CA PHE A 361 9.06 27.66 5.29
C PHE A 361 10.46 28.26 5.11
N TYR A 362 11.37 27.51 4.47
CA TYR A 362 12.75 27.89 4.20
C TYR A 362 13.08 27.74 2.71
N PRO A 363 12.49 28.57 1.82
CA PRO A 363 12.64 28.41 0.36
C PRO A 363 14.07 28.61 -0.15
N GLU A 364 14.89 29.38 0.56
CA GLU A 364 16.30 29.66 0.23
C GLU A 364 17.28 28.55 0.68
N SER A 365 16.75 27.44 1.20
CA SER A 365 17.59 26.32 1.64
C SER A 365 18.34 25.67 0.48
N SER A 366 19.64 25.43 0.66
CA SER A 366 20.43 24.72 -0.35
C SER A 366 19.98 23.26 -0.51
N GLU A 367 20.15 22.69 -1.70
CA GLU A 367 19.80 21.29 -1.98
C GLU A 367 20.48 20.31 -0.99
N LYS A 368 21.77 20.53 -0.67
CA LYS A 368 22.49 19.73 0.33
C LYS A 368 21.88 19.81 1.73
N HIS A 369 21.33 20.96 2.09
CA HIS A 369 20.64 21.12 3.38
C HIS A 369 19.30 20.37 3.37
N LEU A 370 18.54 20.48 2.28
CA LEU A 370 17.28 19.74 2.11
C LEU A 370 17.47 18.22 2.14
N LEU A 371 18.57 17.70 1.57
CA LEU A 371 18.93 16.27 1.69
C LEU A 371 19.13 15.85 3.16
N LYS A 372 19.88 16.64 3.94
CA LYS A 372 20.05 16.36 5.38
C LYS A 372 18.73 16.40 6.16
N VAL A 373 17.87 17.36 5.83
CA VAL A 373 16.52 17.45 6.43
C VAL A 373 15.71 16.19 6.10
N GLY A 374 15.76 15.70 4.87
CA GLY A 374 15.11 14.44 4.47
C GLY A 374 15.62 13.23 5.25
N GLN A 375 16.94 13.13 5.43
CA GLN A 375 17.56 12.07 6.23
C GLN A 375 17.12 12.11 7.70
N ILE A 376 17.07 13.29 8.30
CA ILE A 376 16.58 13.48 9.68
C ILE A 376 15.10 13.15 9.77
N ALA A 377 14.28 13.58 8.80
CA ALA A 377 12.87 13.27 8.75
C ALA A 377 12.62 11.76 8.67
N THR A 378 13.40 11.04 7.85
CA THR A 378 13.36 9.56 7.79
C THR A 378 13.60 8.96 9.17
N PHE A 379 14.65 9.39 9.85
CA PHE A 379 15.00 8.90 11.20
C PHE A 379 13.88 9.16 12.21
N VAL A 380 13.28 10.34 12.20
CA VAL A 380 12.16 10.69 13.10
C VAL A 380 10.94 9.79 12.83
N VAL A 381 10.59 9.55 11.57
CA VAL A 381 9.46 8.66 11.21
C VAL A 381 9.71 7.23 11.67
N VAL A 382 10.95 6.75 11.56
CA VAL A 382 11.38 5.45 12.11
C VAL A 382 11.11 5.38 13.61
N CYS A 383 11.59 6.37 14.36
CA CYS A 383 11.39 6.43 15.82
C CYS A 383 9.90 6.48 16.21
N LEU A 384 9.10 7.29 15.51
CA LEU A 384 7.66 7.40 15.76
C LEU A 384 6.93 6.07 15.46
N GLY A 385 7.31 5.38 14.37
CA GLY A 385 6.76 4.06 14.04
C GLY A 385 7.03 3.03 15.15
N ILE A 386 8.23 2.99 15.69
CA ILE A 386 8.60 2.09 16.80
C ILE A 386 7.77 2.41 18.06
N LEU A 387 7.63 3.69 18.40
CA LEU A 387 6.86 4.13 19.57
C LEU A 387 5.37 3.79 19.47
N TRP A 388 4.84 3.62 18.26
CA TRP A 388 3.43 3.28 18.04
C TRP A 388 3.11 1.79 18.21
N ILE A 389 4.09 0.90 18.08
CA ILE A 389 3.88 -0.56 18.12
C ILE A 389 3.13 -1.03 19.39
N PRO A 390 3.46 -0.56 20.63
CA PRO A 390 2.76 -1.02 21.81
C PRO A 390 1.25 -0.71 21.83
N LEU A 391 0.86 0.42 21.22
CA LEU A 391 -0.55 0.79 21.12
C LEU A 391 -1.29 -0.10 20.13
N MET A 392 -0.64 -0.46 19.04
CA MET A 392 -1.24 -1.23 17.97
C MET A 392 -1.55 -2.68 18.39
N SER A 393 -0.67 -3.30 19.17
CA SER A 393 -0.85 -4.67 19.67
C SER A 393 -2.10 -4.84 20.54
N SER A 394 -2.69 -3.73 21.04
CA SER A 394 -3.93 -3.73 21.83
C SER A 394 -5.21 -3.54 21.00
N ILE A 395 -5.10 -3.30 19.68
CA ILE A 395 -6.24 -2.86 18.85
C ILE A 395 -6.66 -3.93 17.82
N ALA A 396 -5.78 -4.85 17.40
CA ALA A 396 -6.00 -5.68 16.22
C ALA A 396 -6.02 -7.18 16.49
N ASP A 397 -7.11 -7.85 16.08
CA ASP A 397 -7.19 -9.33 16.03
C ASP A 397 -6.73 -9.85 14.66
N VAL A 398 -7.13 -9.20 13.56
CA VAL A 398 -6.69 -9.51 12.18
C VAL A 398 -6.08 -8.27 11.54
N LEU A 399 -4.80 -8.35 11.28
CA LEU A 399 -3.97 -7.21 10.89
C LEU A 399 -4.39 -6.54 9.59
N TYR A 400 -4.72 -7.34 8.57
CA TYR A 400 -5.08 -6.81 7.25
C TYR A 400 -6.43 -6.09 7.27
N GLU A 401 -7.41 -6.64 7.98
CA GLU A 401 -8.73 -6.03 8.14
C GLU A 401 -8.65 -4.71 8.91
N TYR A 402 -7.84 -4.67 9.99
CA TYR A 402 -7.54 -3.43 10.69
C TYR A 402 -6.98 -2.36 9.76
N LEU A 403 -5.96 -2.71 8.98
CA LEU A 403 -5.33 -1.77 8.04
C LEU A 403 -6.36 -1.19 7.06
N GLN A 404 -7.18 -2.04 6.45
CA GLN A 404 -8.19 -1.63 5.49
C GLN A 404 -9.30 -0.80 6.15
N SER A 405 -9.72 -1.15 7.36
CA SER A 405 -10.73 -0.39 8.11
C SER A 405 -10.26 1.03 8.43
N VAL A 406 -9.03 1.20 8.91
CA VAL A 406 -8.47 2.54 9.17
C VAL A 406 -8.30 3.35 7.87
N GLN A 407 -7.84 2.71 6.79
CA GLN A 407 -7.75 3.36 5.48
C GLN A 407 -9.12 3.82 4.98
N SER A 408 -10.20 3.07 5.27
CA SER A 408 -11.57 3.43 4.91
C SER A 408 -12.07 4.72 5.57
N LEU A 409 -11.46 5.15 6.66
CA LEU A 409 -11.79 6.39 7.36
C LEU A 409 -11.07 7.61 6.79
N ILE A 410 -9.91 7.40 6.17
CA ILE A 410 -9.05 8.47 5.63
C ILE A 410 -9.32 8.68 4.14
N ALA A 411 -9.45 7.61 3.39
CA ALA A 411 -9.57 7.61 1.94
C ALA A 411 -10.74 8.45 1.39
N PRO A 412 -11.97 8.43 1.95
CA PRO A 412 -13.12 9.10 1.34
C PRO A 412 -12.95 10.60 1.17
N GLY A 413 -12.40 11.28 2.16
CA GLY A 413 -12.16 12.72 2.10
C GLY A 413 -11.18 13.10 0.99
N ILE A 414 -10.07 12.37 0.90
CA ILE A 414 -9.03 12.61 -0.10
C ILE A 414 -9.56 12.25 -1.49
N ALA A 415 -10.19 11.08 -1.63
CA ALA A 415 -10.76 10.61 -2.89
C ALA A 415 -11.81 11.59 -3.45
N SER A 416 -12.70 12.12 -2.61
CA SER A 416 -13.70 13.11 -3.00
C SER A 416 -13.06 14.38 -3.55
N VAL A 417 -12.04 14.90 -2.86
CA VAL A 417 -11.36 16.15 -3.25
C VAL A 417 -10.62 15.97 -4.58
N PHE A 418 -9.88 14.87 -4.74
CA PHE A 418 -9.17 14.59 -6.00
C PHE A 418 -10.14 14.35 -7.14
N LEU A 419 -11.12 13.48 -6.97
CA LEU A 419 -12.05 13.10 -8.03
C LEU A 419 -12.89 14.30 -8.50
N LEU A 420 -13.54 15.02 -7.58
CA LEU A 420 -14.36 16.18 -7.93
C LEU A 420 -13.51 17.31 -8.49
N GLY A 421 -12.29 17.50 -7.96
CA GLY A 421 -11.35 18.50 -8.45
C GLY A 421 -10.90 18.27 -9.88
N LEU A 422 -10.70 17.02 -10.28
CA LEU A 422 -10.35 16.65 -11.65
C LEU A 422 -11.55 16.68 -12.60
N LEU A 423 -12.74 16.31 -12.11
CA LEU A 423 -13.96 16.27 -12.92
C LEU A 423 -14.51 17.67 -13.22
N SER A 424 -14.36 18.64 -12.34
CA SER A 424 -15.01 19.93 -12.48
C SER A 424 -14.16 21.12 -12.05
N LYS A 425 -13.98 22.09 -12.97
CA LYS A 425 -13.37 23.39 -12.68
C LYS A 425 -14.19 24.24 -11.69
N ARG A 426 -15.48 23.92 -11.51
CA ARG A 426 -16.38 24.67 -10.59
C ARG A 426 -16.04 24.42 -9.12
N ILE A 427 -15.34 23.31 -8.80
CA ILE A 427 -14.92 23.03 -7.42
C ILE A 427 -13.88 24.05 -6.98
N THR A 428 -14.22 24.79 -5.93
CA THR A 428 -13.46 25.95 -5.46
C THR A 428 -12.32 25.55 -4.51
N PRO A 429 -11.27 26.37 -4.35
CA PRO A 429 -10.20 26.12 -3.38
C PRO A 429 -10.69 25.94 -1.94
N THR A 430 -11.67 26.77 -1.52
CA THR A 430 -12.28 26.64 -0.19
C THR A 430 -13.02 25.32 -0.02
N ALA A 431 -13.78 24.90 -1.04
CA ALA A 431 -14.50 23.63 -1.00
C ALA A 431 -13.56 22.41 -0.92
N GLY A 432 -12.45 22.44 -1.67
CA GLY A 432 -11.43 21.38 -1.59
C GLY A 432 -10.82 21.27 -0.19
N PHE A 433 -10.46 22.39 0.42
CA PHE A 433 -9.94 22.41 1.79
C PHE A 433 -10.95 21.92 2.82
N VAL A 434 -12.20 22.42 2.76
CA VAL A 434 -13.30 21.99 3.65
C VAL A 434 -13.55 20.48 3.48
N GLY A 435 -13.51 19.95 2.26
CA GLY A 435 -13.66 18.52 2.00
C GLY A 435 -12.56 17.68 2.65
N LEU A 436 -11.30 18.11 2.56
CA LEU A 436 -10.18 17.41 3.24
C LEU A 436 -10.36 17.41 4.76
N VAL A 437 -10.64 18.57 5.35
CA VAL A 437 -10.80 18.71 6.80
C VAL A 437 -11.99 17.91 7.31
N SER A 438 -13.16 18.07 6.68
CA SER A 438 -14.37 17.36 7.12
C SER A 438 -14.25 15.85 6.97
N GLY A 439 -13.68 15.36 5.86
CA GLY A 439 -13.47 13.93 5.64
C GLY A 439 -12.55 13.33 6.69
N PHE A 440 -11.44 13.99 7.00
CA PHE A 440 -10.52 13.54 8.04
C PHE A 440 -11.16 13.57 9.43
N VAL A 441 -11.81 14.67 9.80
CA VAL A 441 -12.44 14.82 11.13
C VAL A 441 -13.53 13.77 11.34
N LEU A 442 -14.43 13.57 10.37
CA LEU A 442 -15.49 12.58 10.46
C LEU A 442 -14.94 11.14 10.55
N GLY A 443 -13.87 10.84 9.80
CA GLY A 443 -13.19 9.56 9.92
C GLY A 443 -12.55 9.35 11.29
N MET A 444 -11.87 10.38 11.81
CA MET A 444 -11.21 10.32 13.13
C MET A 444 -12.22 10.23 14.28
N ILE A 445 -13.40 10.86 14.17
CA ILE A 445 -14.49 10.69 15.15
C ILE A 445 -14.82 9.21 15.31
N ARG A 446 -15.04 8.50 14.20
CA ARG A 446 -15.32 7.06 14.29
C ARG A 446 -14.15 6.29 14.90
N LEU A 447 -12.92 6.54 14.46
CA LEU A 447 -11.74 5.85 14.97
C LEU A 447 -11.60 5.99 16.50
N VAL A 448 -11.86 7.18 17.03
CA VAL A 448 -11.82 7.45 18.48
C VAL A 448 -12.97 6.78 19.21
N LEU A 449 -14.14 6.64 18.59
CA LEU A 449 -15.32 6.01 19.21
C LEU A 449 -15.28 4.48 19.19
N LEU A 450 -14.54 3.86 18.26
CA LEU A 450 -14.49 2.39 18.13
C LEU A 450 -14.09 1.65 19.42
N PRO A 451 -13.07 2.09 20.20
CA PRO A 451 -12.72 1.45 21.48
C PRO A 451 -13.83 1.54 22.54
N PHE A 452 -14.74 2.49 22.41
CA PHE A 452 -15.86 2.72 23.33
C PHE A 452 -17.19 2.20 22.79
N LYS A 453 -17.16 1.30 21.80
CA LYS A 453 -18.35 0.80 21.09
C LYS A 453 -19.42 0.27 22.07
N ASP A 454 -19.00 -0.52 23.04
CA ASP A 454 -19.92 -1.12 24.02
C ASP A 454 -20.47 -0.08 25.01
N ASP A 455 -19.68 0.92 25.39
CA ASP A 455 -20.09 2.00 26.28
C ASP A 455 -21.12 2.94 25.66
N ILE A 456 -21.12 3.07 24.33
CA ILE A 456 -22.03 3.96 23.58
C ILE A 456 -23.17 3.23 22.89
N ALA A 457 -23.32 1.91 23.07
CA ALA A 457 -24.31 1.09 22.37
C ALA A 457 -25.74 1.58 22.54
N ASP A 458 -26.09 2.12 23.71
CA ASP A 458 -27.42 2.67 23.99
C ASP A 458 -27.54 4.19 23.67
N SER A 459 -26.52 4.79 23.08
CA SER A 459 -26.51 6.21 22.75
C SER A 459 -26.96 6.49 21.32
N SER A 460 -27.31 7.75 21.05
CA SER A 460 -27.59 8.22 19.67
C SER A 460 -26.37 8.15 18.74
N LEU A 461 -25.19 7.85 19.25
CA LEU A 461 -23.93 7.73 18.49
C LEU A 461 -23.61 6.27 18.12
N ALA A 462 -24.33 5.28 18.62
CA ALA A 462 -24.08 3.86 18.39
C ALA A 462 -23.95 3.51 16.89
N TRP A 463 -24.82 4.09 16.05
CA TRP A 463 -24.81 3.84 14.61
C TRP A 463 -23.43 4.13 13.94
N ILE A 464 -22.61 5.04 14.50
CA ILE A 464 -21.29 5.41 13.95
C ILE A 464 -20.34 4.21 14.07
N THR A 465 -20.39 3.48 15.17
CA THR A 465 -19.51 2.31 15.43
C THR A 465 -20.10 1.00 14.96
N GLU A 466 -21.44 0.85 14.96
CA GLU A 466 -22.15 -0.37 14.56
C GLU A 466 -22.24 -0.55 13.04
N MET A 467 -22.29 0.58 12.28
CA MET A 467 -22.34 0.51 10.81
C MET A 467 -21.11 -0.24 10.29
N ASN A 468 -21.31 -1.17 9.34
CA ASN A 468 -20.22 -1.83 8.64
C ASN A 468 -19.21 -0.80 8.08
N TRP A 469 -17.93 -1.05 8.21
CA TRP A 469 -16.85 -0.12 7.88
C TRP A 469 -16.81 0.28 6.39
N LEU A 470 -17.22 -0.62 5.48
CA LEU A 470 -17.30 -0.32 4.05
C LEU A 470 -18.51 0.59 3.75
N TYR A 471 -19.65 0.35 4.39
CA TYR A 471 -20.79 1.25 4.26
C TYR A 471 -20.52 2.63 4.84
N TYR A 472 -19.80 2.70 5.95
CA TYR A 472 -19.37 3.97 6.51
C TYR A 472 -18.41 4.71 5.58
N CYS A 473 -17.51 4.01 4.90
CA CYS A 473 -16.63 4.56 3.87
C CYS A 473 -17.44 5.22 2.73
N ILE A 474 -18.48 4.53 2.23
CA ILE A 474 -19.37 5.06 1.18
C ILE A 474 -20.13 6.28 1.71
N LEU A 475 -20.67 6.21 2.92
CA LEU A 475 -21.38 7.33 3.54
C LEU A 475 -20.51 8.56 3.64
N LEU A 476 -19.28 8.41 4.15
CA LEU A 476 -18.30 9.49 4.23
C LEU A 476 -18.01 10.10 2.87
N PHE A 477 -17.78 9.29 1.86
CA PHE A 477 -17.52 9.75 0.50
C PHE A 477 -18.69 10.58 -0.06
N VAL A 478 -19.92 10.11 0.12
CA VAL A 478 -21.13 10.81 -0.32
C VAL A 478 -21.31 12.12 0.44
N VAL A 479 -21.21 12.09 1.78
CA VAL A 479 -21.38 13.30 2.62
C VAL A 479 -20.32 14.35 2.29
N VAL A 480 -19.06 13.96 2.20
CA VAL A 480 -17.96 14.87 1.88
C VAL A 480 -18.10 15.42 0.46
N SER A 481 -18.46 14.56 -0.51
CA SER A 481 -18.69 15.01 -1.90
C SER A 481 -19.84 16.02 -1.98
N ALA A 482 -20.95 15.76 -1.29
CA ALA A 482 -22.07 16.68 -1.22
C ALA A 482 -21.68 18.03 -0.57
N LEU A 483 -20.89 17.96 0.51
CA LEU A 483 -20.38 19.17 1.19
C LEU A 483 -19.46 19.99 0.26
N ILE A 484 -18.52 19.33 -0.46
CA ILE A 484 -17.64 20.00 -1.43
C ILE A 484 -18.48 20.72 -2.50
N VAL A 485 -19.48 20.05 -3.05
CA VAL A 485 -20.36 20.63 -4.08
C VAL A 485 -21.14 21.81 -3.48
N ALA A 486 -21.75 21.63 -2.31
CA ALA A 486 -22.51 22.70 -1.63
C ALA A 486 -21.63 23.94 -1.36
N VAL A 487 -20.45 23.76 -0.75
CA VAL A 487 -19.52 24.87 -0.47
C VAL A 487 -19.07 25.55 -1.77
N SER A 488 -18.92 24.79 -2.86
CA SER A 488 -18.57 25.37 -4.16
C SER A 488 -19.64 26.29 -4.75
N PHE A 489 -20.92 26.09 -4.41
CA PHE A 489 -21.98 27.02 -4.81
C PHE A 489 -21.91 28.38 -4.09
N PHE A 490 -21.43 28.40 -2.84
CA PHE A 490 -21.36 29.59 -2.01
C PHE A 490 -20.00 30.30 -2.07
N THR A 491 -19.00 29.75 -2.79
CA THR A 491 -17.67 30.31 -2.88
C THR A 491 -17.28 30.62 -4.32
N LYS A 492 -16.36 31.58 -4.51
CA LYS A 492 -15.93 32.00 -5.84
C LYS A 492 -15.04 30.91 -6.49
N PRO A 493 -15.29 30.56 -7.76
CA PRO A 493 -14.41 29.67 -8.52
C PRO A 493 -13.03 30.31 -8.70
N ASN A 494 -12.01 29.49 -8.90
CA ASN A 494 -10.71 29.96 -9.33
C ASN A 494 -10.77 30.27 -10.83
N GLU A 495 -10.47 31.51 -11.21
CA GLU A 495 -10.50 31.99 -12.60
C GLU A 495 -9.17 31.76 -13.33
N ASP A 496 -8.14 31.26 -12.64
CA ASP A 496 -6.83 31.01 -13.23
C ASP A 496 -6.90 29.87 -14.27
N GLU A 497 -6.51 30.18 -15.50
CA GLU A 497 -6.44 29.21 -16.60
C GLU A 497 -5.50 28.03 -16.31
N SER A 498 -4.47 28.24 -15.50
CA SER A 498 -3.55 27.19 -15.07
C SER A 498 -4.26 26.10 -14.28
N VAL A 499 -5.23 26.46 -13.44
CA VAL A 499 -6.08 25.53 -12.67
C VAL A 499 -7.03 24.76 -13.59
N THR A 500 -7.55 25.42 -14.62
CA THR A 500 -8.40 24.76 -15.62
C THR A 500 -7.67 23.61 -16.33
N LYS A 501 -6.39 23.77 -16.64
CA LYS A 501 -5.54 22.72 -17.23
C LYS A 501 -5.33 21.50 -16.34
N LEU A 502 -5.58 21.61 -15.05
CA LEU A 502 -5.54 20.52 -14.08
C LEU A 502 -6.91 19.80 -13.93
N THR A 503 -7.83 20.00 -14.87
CA THR A 503 -9.12 19.29 -14.92
C THR A 503 -9.26 18.55 -16.26
N PHE A 504 -10.07 17.50 -16.29
CA PHE A 504 -10.34 16.76 -17.54
C PHE A 504 -10.92 17.64 -18.64
N ALA A 505 -11.75 18.61 -18.30
CA ALA A 505 -12.34 19.54 -19.26
C ALA A 505 -11.36 20.60 -19.78
N GLY A 506 -10.25 20.82 -19.07
CA GLY A 506 -9.30 21.89 -19.39
C GLY A 506 -8.03 21.44 -20.10
N ILE A 507 -7.80 20.13 -20.23
CA ILE A 507 -6.67 19.62 -21.00
C ILE A 507 -6.90 19.93 -22.48
N ASP A 508 -5.98 20.68 -23.06
CA ASP A 508 -6.05 20.95 -24.49
C ASP A 508 -5.81 19.67 -25.35
N ARG A 509 -6.40 19.66 -26.54
CA ARG A 509 -6.32 18.51 -27.46
C ARG A 509 -4.89 18.21 -27.92
N GLN A 510 -4.01 19.22 -27.94
CA GLN A 510 -2.63 19.05 -28.37
C GLN A 510 -1.82 18.32 -27.30
N THR A 511 -1.99 18.70 -26.03
CA THR A 511 -1.41 18.00 -24.88
C THR A 511 -1.92 16.57 -24.79
N LEU A 512 -3.24 16.34 -24.93
CA LEU A 512 -3.79 14.98 -24.99
C LEU A 512 -3.17 14.16 -26.13
N ARG A 513 -3.07 14.71 -27.34
CA ARG A 513 -2.44 14.02 -28.46
C ARG A 513 -0.98 13.69 -28.16
N SER A 514 -0.20 14.62 -27.65
CA SER A 514 1.21 14.37 -27.32
C SER A 514 1.40 13.26 -26.29
N VAL A 515 0.50 13.17 -25.31
CA VAL A 515 0.51 12.13 -24.27
C VAL A 515 0.17 10.74 -24.81
N TYR A 516 -0.71 10.68 -25.83
CA TYR A 516 -1.18 9.41 -26.38
C TYR A 516 -0.52 9.04 -27.73
N ASN A 517 0.33 9.92 -28.30
CA ASN A 517 1.03 9.63 -29.56
C ASN A 517 2.04 8.46 -29.44
N ASP A 518 2.57 8.21 -28.25
CA ASP A 518 3.53 7.15 -27.98
C ASP A 518 2.89 5.80 -27.62
N LEU A 519 1.56 5.68 -27.81
CA LEU A 519 0.86 4.43 -27.56
C LEU A 519 1.21 3.38 -28.62
N ASP A 520 1.51 2.19 -28.12
CA ASP A 520 1.73 1.00 -28.94
C ASP A 520 0.52 0.04 -28.77
N LYS A 521 0.29 -0.79 -29.82
CA LYS A 521 -0.69 -1.88 -29.75
C LYS A 521 -0.52 -2.79 -28.53
N TRP A 522 0.71 -2.97 -28.07
CA TRP A 522 1.02 -3.79 -26.90
C TRP A 522 0.50 -3.16 -25.60
N ASP A 523 0.47 -1.83 -25.48
CA ASP A 523 -0.09 -1.15 -24.31
C ASP A 523 -1.60 -1.48 -24.17
N TYR A 524 -2.34 -1.54 -25.29
CA TYR A 524 -3.75 -1.95 -25.31
C TYR A 524 -3.94 -3.45 -25.05
N ILE A 525 -3.12 -4.31 -25.67
CA ILE A 525 -3.21 -5.78 -25.51
C ILE A 525 -2.97 -6.15 -24.04
N HIS A 526 -1.93 -5.60 -23.41
CA HIS A 526 -1.63 -5.89 -22.02
C HIS A 526 -2.70 -5.33 -21.07
N THR A 527 -3.22 -4.14 -21.35
CA THR A 527 -4.34 -3.57 -20.58
C THR A 527 -5.58 -4.47 -20.68
N ALA A 528 -5.95 -4.88 -21.88
CA ALA A 528 -7.07 -5.82 -22.07
C ALA A 528 -6.82 -7.18 -21.42
N GLY A 529 -5.58 -7.67 -21.43
CA GLY A 529 -5.18 -8.91 -20.75
C GLY A 529 -5.42 -8.83 -19.24
N ILE A 530 -4.99 -7.75 -18.57
CA ILE A 530 -5.23 -7.54 -17.15
C ILE A 530 -6.73 -7.50 -16.84
N LEU A 531 -7.49 -6.71 -17.60
CA LEU A 531 -8.94 -6.62 -17.42
C LEU A 531 -9.64 -7.97 -17.66
N GLY A 532 -9.19 -8.73 -18.66
CA GLY A 532 -9.70 -10.07 -18.96
C GLY A 532 -9.44 -11.07 -17.82
N ILE A 533 -8.22 -11.09 -17.26
CA ILE A 533 -7.87 -11.95 -16.12
C ILE A 533 -8.70 -11.55 -14.90
N THR A 534 -8.80 -10.25 -14.62
CA THR A 534 -9.62 -9.73 -13.50
C THR A 534 -11.08 -10.16 -13.66
N ALA A 535 -11.67 -9.97 -14.84
CA ALA A 535 -13.04 -10.38 -15.12
C ALA A 535 -13.24 -11.90 -14.99
N PHE A 536 -12.27 -12.69 -15.48
CA PHE A 536 -12.31 -14.16 -15.34
C PHE A 536 -12.34 -14.59 -13.87
N ILE A 537 -11.53 -13.98 -12.99
CA ILE A 537 -11.50 -14.30 -11.57
C ILE A 537 -12.84 -13.92 -10.92
N TYR A 538 -13.40 -12.76 -11.24
CA TYR A 538 -14.74 -12.38 -10.76
C TYR A 538 -15.84 -13.34 -11.18
N VAL A 539 -15.83 -13.80 -12.43
CA VAL A 539 -16.82 -14.76 -12.93
C VAL A 539 -16.65 -16.14 -12.29
N ARG A 540 -15.39 -16.58 -12.09
CA ARG A 540 -15.09 -17.91 -11.54
C ARG A 540 -15.46 -18.04 -10.06
N PHE A 541 -15.34 -16.98 -9.28
CA PHE A 541 -15.52 -16.95 -7.83
C PHE A 541 -16.66 -16.00 -7.39
N TRP A 542 -17.62 -15.77 -8.27
CA TRP A 542 -18.77 -14.87 -8.02
C TRP A 542 -19.51 -15.15 -6.74
#